data_144e1cf3bd676d4304873677702e3afc
#
_entry.id   144e1cf3bd676d4304873677702e3afc
#
_cell.length_a   1.000
_cell.length_b   1.000
_cell.length_c   1.000
_cell.angle_alpha   90.00
_cell.angle_beta   90.00
_cell.angle_gamma   90.00
#
_symmetry.space_group_name_H-M   'P 1'
#
loop_
_entity.id
_entity.type
_entity.pdbx_description
1 polymer ?
#
loop_
_entity_poly.entity_id
_entity_poly.type
_entity_poly.pdbx_seq_one_letter_code
_entity_poly.pdbx_strand_id
1 'polypeptide(L)'
;MKLSFTKMQGCANDYIYLDCRESGVPENIAALSQDLSRRHFSIGADGIICICAPVTAGADGRMRIFNADGSEAQMCGNGVRCVAEWLYTHGVAKETLVVDTNSGPKTITRKGRQLWQVEMGGYSAMAAALPAVNMGEGPLVDCPLTVEDRTWRVTCISVGNPHCVTVVDDVDSLKLEDIGPAFEKHPNFPERVNTEFVQVVDSTHLKMRVWERGSGETWACGTGTCATVAALVEQGLCPAGEDVHVALRGGELIIRVLPGKKLLMTGSAVTVCEGIAEV
;
A
#
# COMPACT_ATOMS: atom_id res chain seq x y z
N MET A 1 16.69 21.80 -16.91
CA MET A 1 16.71 22.29 -15.49
C MET A 1 17.41 21.25 -14.64
N LYS A 2 18.13 21.65 -13.54
CA LYS A 2 18.70 20.68 -12.59
C LYS A 2 17.72 20.44 -11.45
N LEU A 3 17.38 19.19 -11.18
CA LEU A 3 16.41 18.77 -10.18
C LEU A 3 17.09 17.82 -9.19
N SER A 4 17.26 18.25 -7.93
CA SER A 4 17.76 17.38 -6.86
C SER A 4 16.69 16.39 -6.44
N PHE A 5 17.06 15.14 -6.22
CA PHE A 5 16.14 14.07 -5.81
C PHE A 5 16.77 13.11 -4.82
N THR A 6 15.93 12.45 -4.03
CA THR A 6 16.26 11.26 -3.25
C THR A 6 15.49 10.08 -3.81
N LYS A 7 16.16 8.97 -4.12
CA LYS A 7 15.50 7.70 -4.47
C LYS A 7 15.31 6.88 -3.21
N MET A 8 14.08 6.48 -2.92
CA MET A 8 13.77 5.65 -1.73
C MET A 8 12.82 4.53 -2.10
N GLN A 9 12.80 3.49 -1.28
CA GLN A 9 11.88 2.36 -1.42
C GLN A 9 11.38 1.85 -0.06
N GLY A 10 10.16 1.32 -0.06
CA GLY A 10 9.59 0.52 1.02
C GLY A 10 8.95 -0.73 0.45
N CYS A 11 9.47 -1.91 0.79
CA CYS A 11 9.03 -3.20 0.22
C CYS A 11 9.06 -3.22 -1.32
N ALA A 12 10.19 -2.78 -1.91
CA ALA A 12 10.40 -2.70 -3.36
C ALA A 12 9.44 -1.78 -4.14
N ASN A 13 8.54 -1.06 -3.46
CA ASN A 13 7.78 0.03 -4.05
C ASN A 13 8.63 1.29 -4.01
N ASP A 14 9.21 1.69 -5.15
CA ASP A 14 10.27 2.67 -5.26
C ASP A 14 9.81 3.96 -5.93
N TYR A 15 10.10 5.10 -5.29
CA TYR A 15 9.74 6.43 -5.77
C TYR A 15 10.94 7.36 -5.81
N ILE A 16 10.82 8.41 -6.63
CA ILE A 16 11.70 9.58 -6.67
C ILE A 16 11.08 10.63 -5.76
N TYR A 17 11.81 11.06 -4.71
CA TYR A 17 11.34 12.05 -3.74
C TYR A 17 11.94 13.40 -4.06
N LEU A 18 11.09 14.43 -4.13
CA LEU A 18 11.46 15.81 -4.37
C LEU A 18 11.14 16.65 -3.13
N ASP A 19 12.10 17.46 -2.67
CA ASP A 19 11.84 18.47 -1.63
C ASP A 19 11.12 19.66 -2.25
N CYS A 20 9.84 19.74 -1.99
CA CYS A 20 8.95 20.79 -2.47
C CYS A 20 8.43 21.67 -1.33
N ARG A 21 9.09 21.64 -0.15
CA ARG A 21 8.64 22.39 1.04
C ARG A 21 8.71 23.90 0.84
N GLU A 22 9.72 24.38 0.12
CA GLU A 22 9.93 25.80 -0.16
C GLU A 22 9.52 26.19 -1.58
N SER A 23 9.91 25.37 -2.58
CA SER A 23 9.68 25.67 -3.99
C SER A 23 8.27 25.38 -4.50
N GLY A 24 7.49 24.62 -3.75
CA GLY A 24 6.22 24.06 -4.22
C GLY A 24 6.41 22.93 -5.23
N VAL A 25 5.28 22.33 -5.64
CA VAL A 25 5.28 21.26 -6.64
C VAL A 25 5.48 21.86 -8.03
N PRO A 26 6.37 21.31 -8.87
CA PRO A 26 6.55 21.78 -10.26
C PRO A 26 5.23 21.75 -11.05
N GLU A 27 4.96 22.78 -11.86
CA GLU A 27 3.73 22.84 -12.67
C GLU A 27 3.59 21.67 -13.64
N ASN A 28 4.71 21.18 -14.18
CA ASN A 28 4.77 20.06 -15.11
C ASN A 28 5.01 18.70 -14.44
N ILE A 29 4.67 18.56 -13.15
CA ILE A 29 5.01 17.36 -12.36
C ILE A 29 4.49 16.04 -12.96
N ALA A 30 3.32 16.05 -13.62
CA ALA A 30 2.78 14.88 -14.29
C ALA A 30 3.70 14.40 -15.43
N ALA A 31 4.17 15.31 -16.27
CA ALA A 31 5.13 15.01 -17.34
C ALA A 31 6.49 14.58 -16.76
N LEU A 32 6.98 15.26 -15.72
CA LEU A 32 8.21 14.86 -15.02
C LEU A 32 8.10 13.44 -14.46
N SER A 33 6.93 13.09 -13.88
CA SER A 33 6.73 11.74 -13.36
C SER A 33 6.78 10.69 -14.47
N GLN A 34 6.15 10.95 -15.61
CA GLN A 34 6.22 10.05 -16.77
C GLN A 34 7.66 9.88 -17.27
N ASP A 35 8.42 10.97 -17.41
CA ASP A 35 9.77 10.92 -17.97
C ASP A 35 10.78 10.30 -16.99
N LEU A 36 10.78 10.73 -15.72
CA LEU A 36 11.78 10.28 -14.74
C LEU A 36 11.51 8.85 -14.24
N SER A 37 10.27 8.37 -14.33
CA SER A 37 9.91 7.00 -13.91
C SER A 37 10.27 5.94 -14.95
N ARG A 38 10.64 6.31 -16.18
CA ARG A 38 10.98 5.35 -17.24
C ARG A 38 12.22 4.53 -16.88
N ARG A 39 12.02 3.26 -16.56
CA ARG A 39 13.12 2.32 -16.30
C ARG A 39 13.95 2.15 -17.58
N HIS A 40 15.27 2.02 -17.45
CA HIS A 40 16.27 1.95 -18.53
C HIS A 40 16.54 3.26 -19.30
N PHE A 41 15.65 4.24 -19.27
CA PHE A 41 15.79 5.50 -20.02
C PHE A 41 16.00 6.72 -19.13
N SER A 42 15.65 6.60 -17.84
CA SER A 42 15.81 7.67 -16.86
C SER A 42 16.14 7.07 -15.50
N ILE A 43 15.79 7.74 -14.39
CA ILE A 43 16.02 7.25 -13.02
C ILE A 43 15.30 5.91 -12.81
N GLY A 44 14.08 5.77 -13.35
CA GLY A 44 13.22 4.60 -13.19
C GLY A 44 12.62 4.51 -11.80
N ALA A 45 11.30 4.48 -11.69
CA ALA A 45 10.56 4.39 -10.43
C ALA A 45 9.09 4.01 -10.69
N ASP A 46 8.32 3.79 -9.62
CA ASP A 46 6.86 3.68 -9.67
C ASP A 46 6.18 5.05 -9.78
N GLY A 47 6.95 6.14 -9.61
CA GLY A 47 6.47 7.52 -9.73
C GLY A 47 7.34 8.52 -8.98
N ILE A 48 6.77 9.72 -8.76
CA ILE A 48 7.38 10.79 -7.98
C ILE A 48 6.54 11.06 -6.73
N ILE A 49 7.19 11.26 -5.58
CA ILE A 49 6.57 11.80 -4.36
C ILE A 49 7.16 13.18 -4.08
N CYS A 50 6.30 14.19 -4.06
CA CYS A 50 6.65 15.53 -3.63
C CYS A 50 6.43 15.65 -2.12
N ILE A 51 7.48 16.00 -1.39
CA ILE A 51 7.45 16.32 0.04
C ILE A 51 7.22 17.81 0.15
N CYS A 52 6.02 18.21 0.57
CA CYS A 52 5.57 19.59 0.61
C CYS A 52 5.46 20.12 2.05
N ALA A 53 5.36 21.45 2.20
CA ALA A 53 4.98 22.05 3.47
C ALA A 53 3.60 21.54 3.94
N PRO A 54 3.38 21.35 5.25
CA PRO A 54 2.11 20.89 5.79
C PRO A 54 1.01 21.92 5.55
N VAL A 55 -0.25 21.44 5.47
CA VAL A 55 -1.44 22.31 5.37
C VAL A 55 -2.30 22.22 6.62
N THR A 56 -2.25 21.10 7.34
CA THR A 56 -2.97 20.90 8.60
C THR A 56 -2.13 21.44 9.77
N ALA A 57 -2.73 22.17 10.69
CA ALA A 57 -2.04 22.65 11.88
C ALA A 57 -1.49 21.48 12.70
N GLY A 58 -0.19 21.53 13.01
CA GLY A 58 0.52 20.49 13.76
C GLY A 58 1.03 19.32 12.91
N ALA A 59 0.76 19.27 11.60
CA ALA A 59 1.42 18.34 10.70
C ALA A 59 2.88 18.74 10.44
N ASP A 60 3.71 17.75 10.14
CA ASP A 60 5.17 17.89 9.97
C ASP A 60 5.57 18.02 8.49
N GLY A 61 4.71 17.60 7.59
CA GLY A 61 4.89 17.66 6.15
C GLY A 61 3.66 17.19 5.42
N ARG A 62 3.70 17.27 4.08
CA ARG A 62 2.65 16.78 3.19
C ARG A 62 3.23 15.94 2.08
N MET A 63 2.58 14.82 1.79
CA MET A 63 2.90 13.95 0.68
C MET A 63 1.93 14.18 -0.48
N ARG A 64 2.46 14.40 -1.69
CA ARG A 64 1.73 14.31 -2.95
C ARG A 64 2.40 13.29 -3.84
N ILE A 65 1.63 12.38 -4.44
CA ILE A 65 2.13 11.25 -5.20
C ILE A 65 1.68 11.37 -6.64
N PHE A 66 2.61 11.21 -7.57
CA PHE A 66 2.37 11.16 -9.00
C PHE A 66 2.89 9.84 -9.53
N ASN A 67 2.01 8.98 -10.01
CA ASN A 67 2.34 7.67 -10.57
C ASN A 67 3.18 7.81 -11.85
N ALA A 68 3.77 6.70 -12.30
CA ALA A 68 4.57 6.69 -13.54
C ALA A 68 3.78 7.05 -14.81
N ASP A 69 2.44 7.02 -14.78
CA ASP A 69 1.56 7.50 -15.85
C ASP A 69 1.21 9.00 -15.74
N GLY A 70 1.71 9.68 -14.69
CA GLY A 70 1.45 11.09 -14.40
C GLY A 70 0.18 11.35 -13.59
N SER A 71 -0.64 10.34 -13.29
CA SER A 71 -1.85 10.50 -12.46
C SER A 71 -1.48 10.76 -10.99
N GLU A 72 -2.27 11.59 -10.30
CA GLU A 72 -2.08 11.84 -8.86
C GLU A 72 -2.85 10.81 -8.02
N ALA A 73 -2.15 10.14 -7.10
CA ALA A 73 -2.73 9.17 -6.18
C ALA A 73 -3.12 9.81 -4.83
N GLN A 74 -4.07 9.18 -4.14
CA GLN A 74 -4.57 9.68 -2.86
C GLN A 74 -3.58 9.43 -1.70
N MET A 75 -3.01 8.22 -1.64
CA MET A 75 -2.07 7.81 -0.59
C MET A 75 -1.35 6.52 -1.00
N CYS A 76 -0.13 6.35 -0.51
CA CYS A 76 0.64 5.11 -0.58
C CYS A 76 1.26 4.84 0.80
N GLY A 77 0.89 3.71 1.42
CA GLY A 77 1.40 3.33 2.74
C GLY A 77 2.91 3.10 2.76
N ASN A 78 3.48 2.57 1.68
CA ASN A 78 4.93 2.40 1.53
C ASN A 78 5.61 3.77 1.36
N GLY A 79 5.05 4.61 0.49
CA GLY A 79 5.57 5.95 0.21
C GLY A 79 5.55 6.87 1.44
N VAL A 80 4.50 6.84 2.27
CA VAL A 80 4.41 7.72 3.43
C VAL A 80 5.43 7.37 4.52
N ARG A 81 5.84 6.07 4.64
CA ARG A 81 6.95 5.69 5.54
C ARG A 81 8.27 6.29 5.07
N CYS A 82 8.52 6.28 3.76
CA CYS A 82 9.71 6.92 3.19
C CYS A 82 9.69 8.44 3.37
N VAL A 83 8.51 9.09 3.26
CA VAL A 83 8.38 10.53 3.61
C VAL A 83 8.76 10.78 5.06
N ALA A 84 8.32 9.92 5.99
CA ALA A 84 8.67 10.04 7.41
C ALA A 84 10.19 9.87 7.65
N GLU A 85 10.83 8.88 7.04
CA GLU A 85 12.29 8.70 7.11
C GLU A 85 13.03 9.89 6.51
N TRP A 86 12.55 10.39 5.37
CA TRP A 86 13.14 11.55 4.71
C TRP A 86 13.04 12.80 5.59
N LEU A 87 11.86 13.11 6.14
CA LEU A 87 11.65 14.22 7.06
C LEU A 87 12.56 14.11 8.30
N TYR A 88 12.63 12.90 8.89
CA TYR A 88 13.46 12.63 10.06
C TYR A 88 14.96 12.92 9.79
N THR A 89 15.46 12.53 8.64
CA THR A 89 16.85 12.75 8.25
C THR A 89 17.14 14.16 7.74
N HIS A 90 16.08 14.94 7.40
CA HIS A 90 16.19 16.30 6.84
C HIS A 90 15.62 17.38 7.79
N GLY A 91 15.87 17.24 9.08
CA GLY A 91 15.68 18.29 10.08
C GLY A 91 14.40 18.18 10.92
N VAL A 92 13.51 17.23 10.66
CA VAL A 92 12.30 16.99 11.47
C VAL A 92 12.47 15.72 12.31
N ALA A 93 13.46 15.69 13.21
CA ALA A 93 13.85 14.52 13.98
C ALA A 93 12.89 14.23 15.16
N LYS A 94 11.66 13.83 14.85
CA LYS A 94 10.63 13.41 15.82
C LYS A 94 10.36 11.92 15.70
N GLU A 95 10.14 11.24 16.84
CA GLU A 95 9.78 9.81 16.87
C GLU A 95 8.37 9.55 16.31
N THR A 96 7.48 10.53 16.38
CA THR A 96 6.14 10.46 15.76
C THR A 96 5.94 11.70 14.90
N LEU A 97 5.56 11.48 13.67
CA LEU A 97 5.30 12.47 12.65
C LEU A 97 3.84 12.40 12.20
N VAL A 98 3.28 13.55 11.85
CA VAL A 98 1.99 13.65 11.17
C VAL A 98 2.23 14.16 9.76
N VAL A 99 1.84 13.38 8.76
CA VAL A 99 2.00 13.72 7.34
C VAL A 99 0.63 13.85 6.68
N ASP A 100 0.35 15.03 6.14
CA ASP A 100 -0.85 15.25 5.32
C ASP A 100 -0.78 14.44 4.04
N THR A 101 -1.90 13.82 3.66
CA THR A 101 -2.08 13.13 2.37
C THR A 101 -3.41 13.53 1.75
N ASN A 102 -3.63 13.20 0.49
CA ASN A 102 -4.93 13.47 -0.16
C ASN A 102 -6.07 12.60 0.43
N SER A 103 -5.75 11.56 1.23
CA SER A 103 -6.71 10.76 2.02
C SER A 103 -6.77 11.17 3.50
N GLY A 104 -6.32 12.38 3.83
CA GLY A 104 -6.23 12.92 5.19
C GLY A 104 -4.87 12.68 5.86
N PRO A 105 -4.66 13.26 7.06
CA PRO A 105 -3.42 13.14 7.80
C PRO A 105 -3.18 11.70 8.25
N LYS A 106 -1.90 11.29 8.28
CA LYS A 106 -1.45 9.99 8.77
C LYS A 106 -0.46 10.19 9.91
N THR A 107 -0.65 9.44 10.99
CA THR A 107 0.32 9.35 12.09
C THR A 107 1.33 8.25 11.78
N ILE A 108 2.61 8.57 11.85
CA ILE A 108 3.69 7.67 11.51
C ILE A 108 4.72 7.68 12.64
N THR A 109 4.96 6.53 13.25
CA THR A 109 5.85 6.38 14.41
C THR A 109 7.08 5.57 14.05
N ARG A 110 8.24 6.06 14.41
CA ARG A 110 9.53 5.40 14.24
C ARG A 110 9.63 4.18 15.17
N LYS A 111 9.97 3.02 14.64
CA LYS A 111 10.15 1.76 15.40
C LYS A 111 11.61 1.32 15.47
N GLY A 112 12.47 1.92 14.68
CA GLY A 112 13.89 1.61 14.61
C GLY A 112 14.57 2.34 13.45
N ARG A 113 15.80 1.97 13.17
CA ARG A 113 16.53 2.51 12.01
C ARG A 113 15.81 2.08 10.73
N GLN A 114 15.36 3.05 9.92
CA GLN A 114 14.66 2.82 8.65
C GLN A 114 13.41 1.92 8.81
N LEU A 115 12.78 1.93 9.98
CA LEU A 115 11.59 1.13 10.29
C LEU A 115 10.51 2.03 10.87
N TRP A 116 9.37 2.11 10.18
CA TRP A 116 8.28 3.02 10.49
C TRP A 116 6.93 2.33 10.52
N GLN A 117 6.09 2.73 11.46
CA GLN A 117 4.71 2.26 11.63
C GLN A 117 3.74 3.37 11.26
N VAL A 118 2.75 3.04 10.42
CA VAL A 118 1.69 3.94 9.97
C VAL A 118 0.36 3.51 10.57
N GLU A 119 -0.42 4.47 11.06
CA GLU A 119 -1.84 4.28 11.37
C GLU A 119 -2.63 4.29 10.07
N MET A 120 -3.06 3.11 9.61
CA MET A 120 -3.74 2.95 8.32
C MET A 120 -5.23 3.31 8.38
N GLY A 121 -5.78 3.46 9.59
CA GLY A 121 -7.21 3.67 9.80
C GLY A 121 -7.96 2.38 10.11
N GLY A 122 -9.27 2.38 9.87
CA GLY A 122 -10.13 1.23 10.12
C GLY A 122 -10.36 0.38 8.88
N TYR A 123 -10.96 -0.80 9.09
CA TYR A 123 -11.44 -1.66 8.01
C TYR A 123 -12.88 -2.10 8.23
N SER A 124 -13.51 -2.59 7.17
CA SER A 124 -14.84 -3.17 7.21
C SER A 124 -14.92 -4.42 6.33
N ALA A 125 -15.55 -5.47 6.84
CA ALA A 125 -15.93 -6.66 6.05
C ALA A 125 -17.36 -6.58 5.52
N MET A 126 -18.11 -5.52 5.84
CA MET A 126 -19.52 -5.39 5.44
C MET A 126 -19.63 -5.18 3.93
N ALA A 127 -20.56 -5.88 3.29
CA ALA A 127 -20.83 -5.75 1.86
C ALA A 127 -21.08 -4.30 1.42
N ALA A 128 -21.77 -3.51 2.26
CA ALA A 128 -22.05 -2.10 1.98
C ALA A 128 -20.80 -1.19 1.93
N ALA A 129 -19.67 -1.63 2.53
CA ALA A 129 -18.39 -0.90 2.50
C ALA A 129 -17.51 -1.32 1.30
N LEU A 130 -17.95 -2.32 0.56
CA LEU A 130 -17.32 -2.86 -0.63
C LEU A 130 -18.30 -2.66 -1.78
N PRO A 131 -17.90 -2.16 -2.94
CA PRO A 131 -18.78 -2.13 -4.10
C PRO A 131 -18.95 -3.55 -4.66
N ALA A 132 -19.55 -4.45 -3.83
CA ALA A 132 -19.80 -5.86 -4.15
C ALA A 132 -21.31 -6.11 -4.32
N VAL A 133 -21.67 -6.91 -5.32
CA VAL A 133 -23.07 -7.29 -5.64
C VAL A 133 -23.22 -8.81 -5.60
N ASN A 134 -24.42 -9.30 -5.35
CA ASN A 134 -24.77 -10.73 -5.36
C ASN A 134 -23.97 -11.59 -4.34
N MET A 135 -23.45 -10.98 -3.27
CA MET A 135 -22.68 -11.67 -2.21
C MET A 135 -23.37 -11.60 -0.83
N GLY A 136 -24.61 -11.08 -0.76
CA GLY A 136 -25.35 -10.85 0.49
C GLY A 136 -25.16 -9.44 1.02
N GLU A 137 -25.85 -9.14 2.16
CA GLU A 137 -25.85 -7.79 2.77
C GLU A 137 -24.97 -7.71 4.06
N GLY A 138 -24.53 -8.85 4.59
CA GLY A 138 -23.75 -8.95 5.82
C GLY A 138 -22.24 -8.83 5.62
N PRO A 139 -21.46 -9.27 6.63
CA PRO A 139 -20.02 -9.42 6.48
C PRO A 139 -19.68 -10.48 5.42
N LEU A 140 -18.78 -10.14 4.52
CA LEU A 140 -18.30 -11.04 3.47
C LEU A 140 -17.07 -11.82 3.97
N VAL A 141 -17.30 -12.74 4.92
CA VAL A 141 -16.27 -13.56 5.55
C VAL A 141 -16.44 -15.02 5.12
N ASP A 142 -15.39 -15.60 4.57
CA ASP A 142 -15.35 -16.99 4.10
C ASP A 142 -16.52 -17.33 3.15
N CYS A 143 -16.80 -16.45 2.21
CA CYS A 143 -17.88 -16.60 1.23
C CYS A 143 -17.42 -17.40 0.01
N PRO A 144 -18.30 -18.18 -0.65
CA PRO A 144 -17.98 -18.80 -1.92
C PRO A 144 -17.97 -17.74 -3.04
N LEU A 145 -16.95 -17.80 -3.89
CA LEU A 145 -16.84 -17.01 -5.13
C LEU A 145 -16.42 -17.93 -6.26
N THR A 146 -17.23 -18.06 -7.31
CA THR A 146 -16.88 -18.88 -8.46
C THR A 146 -16.18 -18.02 -9.50
N VAL A 147 -14.87 -18.25 -9.65
CA VAL A 147 -14.04 -17.58 -10.63
C VAL A 147 -13.68 -18.62 -11.70
N GLU A 148 -14.10 -18.36 -12.94
CA GLU A 148 -14.05 -19.35 -14.03
C GLU A 148 -14.78 -20.63 -13.61
N ASP A 149 -14.11 -21.77 -13.67
CA ASP A 149 -14.67 -23.10 -13.36
C ASP A 149 -14.38 -23.56 -11.91
N ARG A 150 -13.80 -22.68 -11.07
CA ARG A 150 -13.41 -23.02 -9.70
C ARG A 150 -14.13 -22.15 -8.67
N THR A 151 -14.65 -22.78 -7.62
CA THR A 151 -15.18 -22.07 -6.45
C THR A 151 -14.06 -21.87 -5.43
N TRP A 152 -13.81 -20.61 -5.07
CA TRP A 152 -12.85 -20.15 -4.07
C TRP A 152 -13.59 -19.74 -2.79
N ARG A 153 -12.90 -19.83 -1.66
CA ARG A 153 -13.37 -19.25 -0.40
C ARG A 153 -12.70 -17.88 -0.22
N VAL A 154 -13.49 -16.83 -0.11
CA VAL A 154 -12.96 -15.45 -0.06
C VAL A 154 -13.49 -14.69 1.14
N THR A 155 -12.67 -13.79 1.67
CA THR A 155 -13.08 -12.77 2.63
C THR A 155 -12.81 -11.41 2.03
N CYS A 156 -13.84 -10.57 1.94
CA CYS A 156 -13.71 -9.27 1.33
C CYS A 156 -13.58 -8.18 2.40
N ILE A 157 -12.56 -7.34 2.27
CA ILE A 157 -12.23 -6.26 3.23
C ILE A 157 -12.10 -4.93 2.49
N SER A 158 -12.72 -3.90 3.04
CA SER A 158 -12.47 -2.51 2.66
C SER A 158 -11.53 -1.86 3.67
N VAL A 159 -10.44 -1.30 3.21
CA VAL A 159 -9.55 -0.40 3.96
C VAL A 159 -9.56 1.01 3.35
N GLY A 160 -10.71 1.38 2.74
CA GLY A 160 -10.90 2.57 1.91
C GLY A 160 -10.89 2.26 0.42
N ASN A 161 -10.39 1.10 0.04
CA ASN A 161 -10.46 0.46 -1.28
C ASN A 161 -10.80 -1.03 -1.12
N PRO A 162 -11.39 -1.69 -2.15
CA PRO A 162 -11.86 -3.06 -2.03
C PRO A 162 -10.74 -4.08 -2.21
N HIS A 163 -10.74 -5.09 -1.33
CA HIS A 163 -9.82 -6.23 -1.34
C HIS A 163 -10.59 -7.55 -1.23
N CYS A 164 -10.18 -8.55 -2.01
CA CYS A 164 -10.69 -9.92 -1.99
C CYS A 164 -9.55 -10.87 -1.59
N VAL A 165 -9.62 -11.40 -0.37
CA VAL A 165 -8.57 -12.25 0.20
C VAL A 165 -8.98 -13.71 0.09
N THR A 166 -8.10 -14.55 -0.43
CA THR A 166 -8.29 -16.01 -0.52
C THR A 166 -7.07 -16.76 0.04
N VAL A 167 -7.35 -17.77 0.88
CA VAL A 167 -6.31 -18.64 1.43
C VAL A 167 -5.98 -19.76 0.42
N VAL A 168 -4.71 -20.03 0.25
CA VAL A 168 -4.16 -21.06 -0.65
C VAL A 168 -3.10 -21.87 0.06
N ASP A 169 -2.87 -23.12 -0.40
CA ASP A 169 -1.89 -24.02 0.22
C ASP A 169 -0.44 -23.57 -0.10
N ASP A 170 -0.19 -23.12 -1.32
CA ASP A 170 1.11 -22.67 -1.79
C ASP A 170 0.95 -21.48 -2.74
N VAL A 171 1.30 -20.30 -2.25
CA VAL A 171 1.17 -19.06 -3.00
C VAL A 171 2.19 -18.95 -4.15
N ASP A 172 3.34 -19.62 -4.02
CA ASP A 172 4.41 -19.56 -5.00
C ASP A 172 4.11 -20.41 -6.25
N SER A 173 3.22 -21.42 -6.13
CA SER A 173 2.77 -22.24 -7.24
C SER A 173 1.79 -21.56 -8.20
N LEU A 174 1.22 -20.41 -7.80
CA LEU A 174 0.20 -19.71 -8.58
C LEU A 174 0.80 -18.92 -9.73
N LYS A 175 0.13 -18.96 -10.87
CA LYS A 175 0.35 -18.04 -12.00
C LYS A 175 -0.69 -16.95 -11.94
N LEU A 176 -0.35 -15.82 -11.28
CA LEU A 176 -1.32 -14.74 -11.06
C LEU A 176 -1.74 -14.05 -12.35
N GLU A 177 -0.88 -14.04 -13.36
CA GLU A 177 -1.21 -13.53 -14.70
C GLU A 177 -2.36 -14.29 -15.37
N ASP A 178 -2.56 -15.57 -15.02
CA ASP A 178 -3.63 -16.40 -15.57
C ASP A 178 -4.95 -16.17 -14.81
N ILE A 179 -4.93 -16.12 -13.46
CA ILE A 179 -6.14 -16.10 -12.63
C ILE A 179 -6.53 -14.71 -12.14
N GLY A 180 -5.56 -13.82 -11.95
CA GLY A 180 -5.76 -12.48 -11.38
C GLY A 180 -6.73 -11.61 -12.15
N PRO A 181 -6.67 -11.54 -13.51
CA PRO A 181 -7.61 -10.77 -14.29
C PRO A 181 -9.08 -11.20 -14.12
N ALA A 182 -9.33 -12.50 -13.89
CA ALA A 182 -10.67 -13.03 -13.68
C ALA A 182 -11.24 -12.64 -12.32
N PHE A 183 -10.40 -12.58 -11.28
CA PHE A 183 -10.78 -12.02 -9.98
C PHE A 183 -11.02 -10.51 -10.06
N GLU A 184 -10.07 -9.75 -10.61
CA GLU A 184 -10.13 -8.28 -10.70
C GLU A 184 -11.43 -7.81 -11.37
N LYS A 185 -11.84 -8.49 -12.45
CA LYS A 185 -12.99 -8.13 -13.29
C LYS A 185 -14.23 -8.97 -13.00
N HIS A 186 -14.25 -9.67 -11.86
CA HIS A 186 -15.39 -10.55 -11.54
C HIS A 186 -16.69 -9.74 -11.47
N PRO A 187 -17.82 -10.23 -12.03
CA PRO A 187 -19.10 -9.50 -12.07
C PRO A 187 -19.62 -9.05 -10.70
N ASN A 188 -19.26 -9.74 -9.63
CA ASN A 188 -19.63 -9.35 -8.28
C ASN A 188 -18.89 -8.11 -7.78
N PHE A 189 -17.86 -7.64 -8.48
CA PHE A 189 -17.09 -6.43 -8.18
C PHE A 189 -17.16 -5.43 -9.35
N PRO A 190 -18.28 -4.68 -9.52
CA PRO A 190 -18.47 -3.80 -10.68
C PRO A 190 -17.43 -2.69 -10.80
N GLU A 191 -16.83 -2.27 -9.67
CA GLU A 191 -15.71 -1.30 -9.64
C GLU A 191 -14.33 -1.97 -9.65
N ARG A 192 -14.27 -3.29 -9.92
CA ARG A 192 -13.09 -4.15 -9.80
C ARG A 192 -12.58 -4.25 -8.36
N VAL A 193 -11.66 -5.17 -8.12
CA VAL A 193 -11.14 -5.49 -6.78
C VAL A 193 -9.65 -5.80 -6.86
N ASN A 194 -8.90 -5.47 -5.79
CA ASN A 194 -7.57 -6.05 -5.56
C ASN A 194 -7.76 -7.44 -4.99
N THR A 195 -6.93 -8.40 -5.38
CA THR A 195 -7.04 -9.77 -4.88
C THR A 195 -5.73 -10.23 -4.27
N GLU A 196 -5.81 -10.65 -3.02
CA GLU A 196 -4.70 -11.15 -2.23
C GLU A 196 -4.80 -12.67 -2.10
N PHE A 197 -3.77 -13.37 -2.58
CA PHE A 197 -3.58 -14.81 -2.39
C PHE A 197 -2.63 -15.01 -1.24
N VAL A 198 -3.09 -15.70 -0.18
CA VAL A 198 -2.34 -15.82 1.06
C VAL A 198 -2.13 -17.28 1.47
N GLN A 199 -0.89 -17.61 1.79
CA GLN A 199 -0.50 -18.87 2.42
C GLN A 199 -0.28 -18.62 3.91
N VAL A 200 -1.00 -19.36 4.76
CA VAL A 200 -0.82 -19.33 6.21
C VAL A 200 0.33 -20.27 6.57
N VAL A 201 1.45 -19.73 7.04
CA VAL A 201 2.58 -20.50 7.54
C VAL A 201 2.32 -20.92 8.99
N ASP A 202 1.91 -19.94 9.80
CA ASP A 202 1.36 -20.12 11.14
C ASP A 202 0.44 -18.93 11.47
N SER A 203 -0.09 -18.84 12.69
CA SER A 203 -1.05 -17.80 13.08
C SER A 203 -0.48 -16.36 13.03
N THR A 204 0.84 -16.20 12.99
CA THR A 204 1.54 -14.91 13.00
C THR A 204 2.48 -14.71 11.81
N HIS A 205 2.62 -15.71 10.94
CA HIS A 205 3.48 -15.63 9.74
C HIS A 205 2.72 -16.07 8.50
N LEU A 206 2.67 -15.18 7.52
CA LEU A 206 1.96 -15.35 6.26
C LEU A 206 2.90 -15.12 5.08
N LYS A 207 2.60 -15.74 3.93
CA LYS A 207 3.13 -15.35 2.63
C LYS A 207 2.00 -14.83 1.77
N MET A 208 2.20 -13.73 1.04
CA MET A 208 1.17 -13.12 0.23
C MET A 208 1.69 -12.71 -1.14
N ARG A 209 0.86 -12.92 -2.16
CA ARG A 209 1.00 -12.31 -3.48
C ARG A 209 -0.30 -11.59 -3.81
N VAL A 210 -0.22 -10.50 -4.58
CA VAL A 210 -1.35 -9.64 -4.87
C VAL A 210 -1.49 -9.37 -6.36
N TRP A 211 -2.73 -9.38 -6.84
CA TRP A 211 -3.13 -8.84 -8.12
C TRP A 211 -3.89 -7.54 -7.87
N GLU A 212 -3.27 -6.41 -8.19
CA GLU A 212 -3.85 -5.08 -7.94
C GLU A 212 -4.75 -4.63 -9.10
N ARG A 213 -5.83 -3.98 -8.73
CA ARG A 213 -6.80 -3.36 -9.64
C ARG A 213 -6.10 -2.36 -10.57
N GLY A 214 -6.06 -2.69 -11.87
CA GLY A 214 -5.47 -1.85 -12.92
C GLY A 214 -3.96 -1.92 -13.06
N SER A 215 -3.24 -2.62 -12.14
CA SER A 215 -1.77 -2.69 -12.15
C SER A 215 -1.23 -4.10 -12.36
N GLY A 216 -2.07 -5.12 -12.18
CA GLY A 216 -1.62 -6.52 -12.24
C GLY A 216 -0.87 -6.96 -11.01
N GLU A 217 0.01 -7.96 -11.12
CA GLU A 217 0.82 -8.41 -10.00
C GLU A 217 1.88 -7.35 -9.64
N THR A 218 1.85 -6.89 -8.39
CA THR A 218 2.86 -5.99 -7.81
C THR A 218 3.67 -6.70 -6.74
N TRP A 219 4.81 -6.11 -6.37
CA TRP A 219 5.72 -6.73 -5.40
C TRP A 219 5.30 -6.47 -3.95
N ALA A 220 4.51 -5.42 -3.71
CA ALA A 220 3.96 -5.11 -2.38
C ALA A 220 2.76 -4.16 -2.49
N CYS A 221 1.68 -4.50 -1.79
CA CYS A 221 0.50 -3.66 -1.61
C CYS A 221 0.24 -3.46 -0.12
N GLY A 222 0.43 -2.24 0.39
CA GLY A 222 0.26 -1.95 1.82
C GLY A 222 -1.18 -2.14 2.30
N THR A 223 -2.17 -1.64 1.53
CA THR A 223 -3.60 -1.82 1.85
C THR A 223 -4.02 -3.28 1.71
N GLY A 224 -3.51 -3.98 0.69
CA GLY A 224 -3.75 -5.41 0.51
C GLY A 224 -3.20 -6.25 1.66
N THR A 225 -2.00 -5.93 2.16
CA THR A 225 -1.44 -6.61 3.33
C THR A 225 -2.27 -6.36 4.60
N CYS A 226 -2.74 -5.12 4.80
CA CYS A 226 -3.66 -4.78 5.88
C CYS A 226 -4.98 -5.55 5.77
N ALA A 227 -5.56 -5.61 4.57
CA ALA A 227 -6.79 -6.35 4.30
C ALA A 227 -6.62 -7.85 4.52
N THR A 228 -5.47 -8.42 4.14
CA THR A 228 -5.14 -9.83 4.35
C THR A 228 -5.17 -10.19 5.83
N VAL A 229 -4.44 -9.45 6.68
CA VAL A 229 -4.42 -9.75 8.12
C VAL A 229 -5.79 -9.51 8.74
N ALA A 230 -6.49 -8.43 8.34
CA ALA A 230 -7.87 -8.18 8.81
C ALA A 230 -8.82 -9.34 8.44
N ALA A 231 -8.73 -9.88 7.20
CA ALA A 231 -9.52 -11.01 6.76
C ALA A 231 -9.25 -12.27 7.59
N LEU A 232 -7.98 -12.56 7.87
CA LEU A 232 -7.61 -13.74 8.66
C LEU A 232 -7.96 -13.60 10.14
N VAL A 233 -7.97 -12.38 10.68
CA VAL A 233 -8.50 -12.10 12.03
C VAL A 233 -10.02 -12.32 12.07
N GLU A 234 -10.78 -11.86 11.06
CA GLU A 234 -12.23 -12.10 10.98
C GLU A 234 -12.55 -13.62 10.82
N GLN A 235 -11.66 -14.39 10.21
CA GLN A 235 -11.76 -15.85 10.10
C GLN A 235 -11.27 -16.60 11.35
N GLY A 236 -10.64 -15.93 12.31
CA GLY A 236 -10.03 -16.55 13.49
C GLY A 236 -8.73 -17.32 13.22
N LEU A 237 -8.08 -17.08 12.06
CA LEU A 237 -6.82 -17.71 11.67
C LEU A 237 -5.60 -16.95 12.16
N CYS A 238 -5.74 -15.63 12.43
CA CYS A 238 -4.70 -14.79 13.01
C CYS A 238 -5.21 -14.14 14.31
N PRO A 239 -4.31 -13.86 15.29
CA PRO A 239 -4.69 -13.18 16.52
C PRO A 239 -4.91 -11.68 16.30
N ALA A 240 -5.91 -11.09 16.95
CA ALA A 240 -6.02 -9.65 17.09
C ALA A 240 -5.10 -9.15 18.22
N GLY A 241 -4.54 -7.94 18.08
CA GLY A 241 -3.68 -7.31 19.07
C GLY A 241 -2.20 -7.69 18.99
N GLU A 242 -1.84 -8.67 18.20
CA GLU A 242 -0.47 -9.13 17.99
C GLU A 242 0.09 -8.71 16.62
N ASP A 243 1.40 -8.73 16.49
CA ASP A 243 2.09 -8.49 15.23
C ASP A 243 1.99 -9.74 14.33
N VAL A 244 1.48 -9.54 13.13
CA VAL A 244 1.43 -10.58 12.09
C VAL A 244 2.39 -10.19 10.98
N HIS A 245 3.35 -11.06 10.71
CA HIS A 245 4.41 -10.90 9.73
C HIS A 245 3.94 -11.42 8.38
N VAL A 246 3.97 -10.58 7.36
CA VAL A 246 3.54 -10.91 6.01
C VAL A 246 4.71 -10.78 5.06
N ALA A 247 5.22 -11.92 4.58
CA ALA A 247 6.23 -11.96 3.56
C ALA A 247 5.60 -11.70 2.18
N LEU A 248 6.16 -10.73 1.47
CA LEU A 248 5.78 -10.28 0.13
C LEU A 248 6.96 -10.50 -0.83
N ARG A 249 6.74 -10.42 -2.14
CA ARG A 249 7.85 -10.44 -3.11
C ARG A 249 8.85 -9.30 -2.91
N GLY A 250 8.37 -8.15 -2.43
CA GLY A 250 9.18 -6.95 -2.21
C GLY A 250 9.81 -6.83 -0.81
N GLY A 251 9.53 -7.75 0.11
CA GLY A 251 10.02 -7.69 1.49
C GLY A 251 8.96 -8.12 2.50
N GLU A 252 9.04 -7.60 3.72
CA GLU A 252 8.11 -7.92 4.80
C GLU A 252 7.35 -6.67 5.26
N LEU A 253 6.07 -6.84 5.53
CA LEU A 253 5.24 -5.90 6.29
C LEU A 253 4.72 -6.58 7.54
N ILE A 254 4.65 -5.83 8.64
CA ILE A 254 4.09 -6.30 9.92
C ILE A 254 2.79 -5.54 10.15
N ILE A 255 1.70 -6.29 10.32
CA ILE A 255 0.37 -5.71 10.53
C ILE A 255 -0.13 -6.09 11.91
N ARG A 256 -0.72 -5.12 12.60
CA ARG A 256 -1.43 -5.36 13.86
C ARG A 256 -2.86 -4.83 13.76
N VAL A 257 -3.82 -5.70 14.05
CA VAL A 257 -5.24 -5.34 14.17
C VAL A 257 -5.53 -4.95 15.61
N LEU A 258 -5.86 -3.69 15.84
CA LEU A 258 -6.20 -3.16 17.16
C LEU A 258 -7.70 -3.27 17.45
N PRO A 259 -8.12 -3.12 18.74
CA PRO A 259 -9.53 -2.99 19.10
C PRO A 259 -10.21 -1.88 18.28
N GLY A 260 -11.48 -2.09 17.93
CA GLY A 260 -12.24 -1.17 17.07
C GLY A 260 -11.84 -1.26 15.57
N LYS A 261 -11.25 -2.38 15.17
CA LYS A 261 -10.89 -2.69 13.76
C LYS A 261 -9.91 -1.68 13.16
N LYS A 262 -9.02 -1.11 13.96
CA LYS A 262 -7.94 -0.23 13.49
C LYS A 262 -6.71 -1.02 13.09
N LEU A 263 -5.97 -0.50 12.13
CA LEU A 263 -4.82 -1.16 11.51
C LEU A 263 -3.55 -0.35 11.73
N LEU A 264 -2.51 -1.02 12.21
CA LEU A 264 -1.15 -0.51 12.20
C LEU A 264 -0.34 -1.31 11.18
N MET A 265 0.43 -0.62 10.36
CA MET A 265 1.33 -1.22 9.37
C MET A 265 2.75 -0.76 9.61
N THR A 266 3.65 -1.69 9.92
CA THR A 266 5.08 -1.45 10.09
C THR A 266 5.86 -2.02 8.92
N GLY A 267 6.83 -1.25 8.42
CA GLY A 267 7.68 -1.70 7.33
C GLY A 267 8.88 -0.79 7.13
N SER A 268 9.77 -1.22 6.25
CA SER A 268 11.01 -0.50 5.93
C SER A 268 10.75 0.79 5.17
N ALA A 269 11.70 1.72 5.29
CA ALA A 269 11.80 2.95 4.52
C ALA A 269 13.29 3.22 4.26
N VAL A 270 13.76 2.91 3.06
CA VAL A 270 15.20 2.87 2.76
C VAL A 270 15.55 3.90 1.69
N THR A 271 16.53 4.75 1.98
CA THR A 271 17.16 5.59 0.97
C THR A 271 18.09 4.73 0.10
N VAL A 272 17.89 4.78 -1.20
CA VAL A 272 18.69 4.06 -2.20
C VAL A 272 19.85 4.92 -2.68
N CYS A 273 19.57 6.15 -3.09
CA CYS A 273 20.56 7.12 -3.51
C CYS A 273 19.99 8.54 -3.50
N GLU A 274 20.87 9.51 -3.58
CA GLU A 274 20.59 10.91 -3.85
C GLU A 274 21.28 11.35 -5.13
N GLY A 275 20.73 12.32 -5.85
CA GLY A 275 21.28 12.75 -7.10
C GLY A 275 20.68 14.03 -7.66
N ILE A 276 21.16 14.40 -8.83
CA ILE A 276 20.66 15.54 -9.62
C ILE A 276 20.30 15.02 -11.01
N ALA A 277 19.04 15.18 -11.39
CA ALA A 277 18.58 14.91 -12.75
C ALA A 277 18.66 16.18 -13.59
N GLU A 278 19.03 16.05 -14.86
CA GLU A 278 18.88 17.11 -15.88
C GLU A 278 17.55 16.87 -16.61
N VAL A 279 16.63 17.84 -16.50
CA VAL A 279 15.26 17.79 -17.03
C VAL A 279 14.94 19.06 -17.84
#